data_193acf3ce0fe7dd87ecd6133d906adfd
#
_entry.id   193acf3ce0fe7dd87ecd6133d906adfd
#
_cell.length_a   1.000
_cell.length_b   1.000
_cell.length_c   1.000
_cell.angle_alpha   90.00
_cell.angle_beta   90.00
_cell.angle_gamma   90.00
#
_symmetry.space_group_name_H-M   'P 1'
#
loop_
_entity.id
_entity.type
_entity.pdbx_description
1 polymer ?
#
loop_
_entity_poly.entity_id
_entity_poly.type
_entity_poly.pdbx_seq_one_letter_code
_entity_poly.pdbx_strand_id
1 'polypeptide(L)'
;MVAYHVVNGIPVPLDATDFYKGLDEKFLKRDGMYFLADQVNEYDTARIVNDVEPIQFELFVTNEKSAIAWLYQQLETPQTYAELQPKFMQEIKAWDKFEARPELAVLLEENFLQDDRSRWYIPDITKAADVAKLREKKLLKEFEGYLATKGKLKLFRTEAIRVGFAKLWADKNYKLIVETAERLPESVIQEDDKLLMYYDLSLGRL
;
A
#
# COMPACT_ATOMS: atom_id res chain seq x y z
N MET A 1 1.08 9.51 5.25
CA MET A 1 1.48 10.55 6.23
C MET A 1 0.45 11.66 6.09
N VAL A 2 -0.34 11.91 7.13
CA VAL A 2 -1.24 13.06 7.15
C VAL A 2 -0.54 14.10 8.02
N ALA A 3 -0.20 15.23 7.43
CA ALA A 3 0.34 16.36 8.15
C ALA A 3 -0.84 17.25 8.58
N TYR A 4 -0.79 17.72 9.80
CA TYR A 4 -1.77 18.68 10.33
C TYR A 4 -1.03 19.97 10.65
N HIS A 5 -1.66 21.11 10.36
CA HIS A 5 -1.22 22.36 10.96
C HIS A 5 -2.26 22.81 11.99
N VAL A 6 -1.81 23.43 13.05
CA VAL A 6 -2.70 23.92 14.11
C VAL A 6 -3.10 25.35 13.78
N VAL A 7 -4.39 25.58 13.50
CA VAL A 7 -4.94 26.93 13.36
C VAL A 7 -5.82 27.19 14.57
N ASN A 8 -5.47 28.18 15.38
CA ASN A 8 -6.21 28.54 16.60
C ASN A 8 -6.43 27.36 17.57
N GLY A 9 -5.43 26.47 17.68
CA GLY A 9 -5.49 25.30 18.57
C GLY A 9 -6.27 24.11 17.99
N ILE A 10 -6.73 24.17 16.72
CA ILE A 10 -7.46 23.08 16.07
C ILE A 10 -6.55 22.44 15.01
N PRO A 11 -6.28 21.12 15.08
CA PRO A 11 -5.52 20.42 14.04
C PRO A 11 -6.33 20.34 12.74
N VAL A 12 -5.79 20.87 11.65
CA VAL A 12 -6.38 20.83 10.31
C VAL A 12 -5.55 19.90 9.45
N PRO A 13 -6.12 18.82 8.90
CA PRO A 13 -5.39 17.92 8.01
C PRO A 13 -4.99 18.63 6.72
N LEU A 14 -3.75 18.43 6.28
CA LEU A 14 -3.21 18.94 5.02
C LEU A 14 -2.94 17.78 4.06
N ASP A 15 -3.33 17.93 2.80
CA ASP A 15 -2.83 17.07 1.74
C ASP A 15 -1.29 17.20 1.66
N ALA A 16 -0.59 16.07 1.45
CA ALA A 16 0.87 16.06 1.42
C ALA A 16 1.44 17.01 0.35
N THR A 17 0.75 17.14 -0.79
CA THR A 17 1.14 18.04 -1.89
C THR A 17 0.94 19.51 -1.52
N ASP A 18 -0.19 19.82 -0.89
CA ASP A 18 -0.52 21.16 -0.41
C ASP A 18 0.32 21.54 0.81
N PHE A 19 0.75 20.55 1.60
CA PHE A 19 1.63 20.78 2.75
C PHE A 19 2.99 21.32 2.32
N TYR A 20 3.70 20.68 1.38
CA TYR A 20 5.01 21.15 0.94
C TYR A 20 4.92 22.48 0.19
N LYS A 21 3.89 22.65 -0.65
CA LYS A 21 3.65 23.91 -1.36
C LYS A 21 3.28 25.03 -0.41
N GLY A 22 2.45 24.77 0.59
CA GLY A 22 2.07 25.72 1.61
C GLY A 22 3.21 26.06 2.58
N LEU A 23 4.15 25.13 2.83
CA LEU A 23 5.35 25.40 3.62
C LEU A 23 6.26 26.40 2.90
N ASP A 24 6.49 26.23 1.59
CA ASP A 24 7.36 27.11 0.82
C ASP A 24 6.73 28.52 0.58
N GLU A 25 5.38 28.61 0.56
CA GLU A 25 4.67 29.88 0.35
C GLU A 25 4.44 30.67 1.65
N LYS A 26 4.24 29.98 2.79
CA LYS A 26 3.83 30.61 4.06
C LYS A 26 4.88 30.57 5.15
N PHE A 27 5.90 29.77 4.98
CA PHE A 27 6.95 29.60 5.97
C PHE A 27 8.32 29.89 5.37
N LEU A 28 9.16 30.57 6.13
CA LEU A 28 10.55 30.73 5.80
C LEU A 28 11.34 29.52 6.28
N LYS A 29 12.06 28.85 5.38
CA LYS A 29 12.96 27.73 5.70
C LYS A 29 14.34 28.24 6.03
N ARG A 30 14.84 27.95 7.25
CA ARG A 30 16.20 28.25 7.67
C ARG A 30 16.73 27.10 8.52
N ASP A 31 17.92 26.63 8.22
CA ASP A 31 18.63 25.54 8.92
C ASP A 31 17.79 24.25 9.11
N GLY A 32 16.94 23.93 8.11
CA GLY A 32 16.06 22.78 8.14
C GLY A 32 14.74 22.97 8.90
N MET A 33 14.51 24.12 9.52
CA MET A 33 13.28 24.47 10.22
C MET A 33 12.43 25.46 9.42
N TYR A 34 11.11 25.42 9.62
CA TYR A 34 10.16 26.33 9.00
C TYR A 34 9.58 27.30 10.04
N PHE A 35 9.50 28.57 9.67
CA PHE A 35 9.01 29.66 10.52
C PHE A 35 7.84 30.37 9.80
N LEU A 36 6.83 30.82 10.55
CA LEU A 36 5.73 31.61 9.99
C LEU A 36 6.26 32.96 9.45
N ALA A 37 6.02 33.22 8.17
CA ALA A 37 6.55 34.41 7.50
C ALA A 37 6.02 35.73 8.08
N ASP A 38 4.83 35.74 8.65
CA ASP A 38 4.20 36.89 9.29
C ASP A 38 4.75 37.18 10.71
N GLN A 39 5.44 36.23 11.32
CA GLN A 39 6.12 36.41 12.61
C GLN A 39 7.57 36.89 12.46
N VAL A 40 8.10 36.84 11.25
CA VAL A 40 9.44 37.34 10.90
C VAL A 40 9.31 38.81 10.46
N ASN A 41 8.86 39.70 11.34
CA ASN A 41 8.98 41.13 11.12
C ASN A 41 10.43 41.52 11.23
N GLU A 42 10.80 42.62 10.52
CA GLU A 42 12.13 43.17 10.26
C GLU A 42 13.06 43.40 11.47
N TYR A 43 12.64 42.93 12.66
CA TYR A 43 13.40 43.14 13.89
C TYR A 43 14.07 41.81 14.33
N ASP A 44 15.38 41.77 14.14
CA ASP A 44 16.34 40.87 14.79
C ASP A 44 16.13 39.36 14.58
N THR A 45 16.56 38.86 13.45
CA THR A 45 16.65 37.45 13.15
C THR A 45 17.44 36.63 14.19
N ALA A 46 18.30 37.26 14.99
CA ALA A 46 19.03 36.58 16.07
C ALA A 46 18.20 36.37 17.34
N ARG A 47 17.17 37.19 17.58
CA ARG A 47 16.32 37.10 18.78
C ARG A 47 15.17 36.09 18.60
N ILE A 48 14.65 35.98 17.38
CA ILE A 48 13.55 35.08 17.02
C ILE A 48 13.95 33.60 17.18
N VAL A 49 15.23 33.27 16.96
CA VAL A 49 15.72 31.88 17.10
C VAL A 49 15.68 31.38 18.55
N ASN A 50 15.70 32.30 19.52
CA ASN A 50 15.71 31.92 20.94
C ASN A 50 14.34 31.97 21.65
N ASP A 51 13.36 32.68 21.09
CA ASP A 51 12.08 32.95 21.73
C ASP A 51 10.87 32.23 21.06
N VAL A 52 11.05 31.65 19.86
CA VAL A 52 9.98 30.87 19.21
C VAL A 52 10.18 29.39 19.53
N GLU A 53 9.28 28.83 20.32
CA GLU A 53 9.23 27.37 20.47
C GLU A 53 9.13 26.74 19.06
N PRO A 54 10.00 25.78 18.74
CA PRO A 54 9.92 25.09 17.47
C PRO A 54 8.53 24.47 17.34
N ILE A 55 7.83 24.78 16.24
CA ILE A 55 6.56 24.13 15.92
C ILE A 55 6.90 22.65 15.77
N GLN A 56 6.57 21.85 16.77
CA GLN A 56 6.66 20.40 16.67
C GLN A 56 5.57 19.94 15.72
N PHE A 57 5.95 19.68 14.48
CA PHE A 57 5.10 18.89 13.60
C PHE A 57 5.07 17.47 14.13
N GLU A 58 4.07 17.15 14.92
CA GLU A 58 3.78 15.75 15.22
C GLU A 58 3.37 15.08 13.90
N LEU A 59 4.30 14.35 13.32
CA LEU A 59 4.04 13.44 12.23
C LEU A 59 3.16 12.33 12.79
N PHE A 60 1.85 12.48 12.63
CA PHE A 60 0.93 11.38 12.96
C PHE A 60 1.20 10.23 12.00
N VAL A 61 1.94 9.26 12.49
CA VAL A 61 2.15 8.00 11.80
C VAL A 61 0.88 7.20 12.02
N THR A 62 0.15 6.88 10.95
CA THR A 62 -1.05 6.03 11.04
C THR A 62 -0.70 4.68 11.66
N ASN A 63 -1.66 4.03 12.32
CA ASN A 63 -1.50 2.70 12.88
C ASN A 63 -0.99 1.70 11.82
N GLU A 64 -1.43 1.82 10.58
CA GLU A 64 -0.95 1.00 9.47
C GLU A 64 0.54 1.19 9.19
N LYS A 65 1.03 2.43 9.16
CA LYS A 65 2.46 2.71 8.97
C LYS A 65 3.31 2.25 10.13
N SER A 66 2.81 2.43 11.35
CA SER A 66 3.46 1.92 12.56
C SER A 66 3.57 0.39 12.51
N ALA A 67 2.51 -0.28 12.06
CA ALA A 67 2.47 -1.72 11.91
C ALA A 67 3.45 -2.22 10.85
N ILE A 68 3.52 -1.55 9.69
CA ILE A 68 4.47 -1.89 8.63
C ILE A 68 5.91 -1.70 9.12
N ALA A 69 6.21 -0.58 9.78
CA ALA A 69 7.54 -0.32 10.34
C ALA A 69 7.94 -1.38 11.37
N TRP A 70 7.02 -1.74 12.27
CA TRP A 70 7.21 -2.80 13.24
C TRP A 70 7.45 -4.15 12.56
N LEU A 71 6.70 -4.49 11.52
CA LEU A 71 6.88 -5.73 10.76
C LEU A 71 8.25 -5.79 10.08
N TYR A 72 8.76 -4.69 9.55
CA TYR A 72 10.13 -4.64 9.01
C TYR A 72 11.17 -5.01 10.06
N GLN A 73 11.01 -4.57 11.31
CA GLN A 73 11.90 -4.94 12.40
C GLN A 73 11.75 -6.42 12.79
N GLN A 74 10.51 -6.94 12.84
CA GLN A 74 10.28 -8.34 13.20
C GLN A 74 10.75 -9.31 12.14
N LEU A 75 10.68 -8.93 10.87
CA LEU A 75 11.01 -9.76 9.70
C LEU A 75 12.47 -9.62 9.24
N GLU A 76 13.38 -9.05 10.05
CA GLU A 76 14.83 -9.17 9.82
C GLU A 76 15.24 -10.65 9.68
N THR A 77 14.51 -11.52 10.34
CA THR A 77 14.55 -12.97 10.11
C THR A 77 13.18 -13.49 9.71
N PRO A 78 13.07 -14.42 8.74
CA PRO A 78 11.78 -14.96 8.31
C PRO A 78 10.99 -15.60 9.45
N GLN A 79 9.73 -15.21 9.63
CA GLN A 79 8.83 -15.68 10.70
C GLN A 79 7.50 -16.17 10.15
N THR A 80 6.90 -17.13 10.84
CA THR A 80 5.55 -17.60 10.52
C THR A 80 4.48 -16.63 11.04
N TYR A 81 3.26 -16.73 10.51
CA TYR A 81 2.12 -15.98 11.02
C TYR A 81 1.87 -16.25 12.51
N ALA A 82 2.00 -17.51 12.93
CA ALA A 82 1.77 -17.93 14.31
C ALA A 82 2.78 -17.31 15.30
N GLU A 83 4.01 -17.05 14.85
CA GLU A 83 5.04 -16.38 15.67
C GLU A 83 4.81 -14.86 15.74
N LEU A 84 4.31 -14.26 14.65
CA LEU A 84 4.06 -12.82 14.58
C LEU A 84 2.78 -12.40 15.32
N GLN A 85 1.71 -13.18 15.20
CA GLN A 85 0.39 -12.83 15.70
C GLN A 85 0.37 -12.43 17.20
N PRO A 86 0.92 -13.20 18.16
CA PRO A 86 0.88 -12.82 19.56
C PRO A 86 1.67 -11.54 19.86
N LYS A 87 2.80 -11.33 19.18
CA LYS A 87 3.62 -10.12 19.28
C LYS A 87 2.87 -8.90 18.75
N PHE A 88 2.23 -9.06 17.59
CA PHE A 88 1.42 -8.02 16.95
C PHE A 88 0.24 -7.62 17.84
N MET A 89 -0.47 -8.58 18.42
CA MET A 89 -1.59 -8.32 19.33
C MET A 89 -1.16 -7.61 20.61
N GLN A 90 0.09 -7.70 21.00
CA GLN A 90 0.65 -6.94 22.12
C GLN A 90 1.00 -5.52 21.67
N GLU A 91 1.61 -5.36 20.52
CA GLU A 91 2.06 -4.08 19.95
C GLU A 91 0.89 -3.14 19.68
N ILE A 92 -0.20 -3.62 19.06
CA ILE A 92 -1.36 -2.79 18.73
C ILE A 92 -2.09 -2.21 19.95
N LYS A 93 -1.79 -2.68 21.16
CA LYS A 93 -2.35 -2.08 22.38
C LYS A 93 -1.77 -0.70 22.70
N ALA A 94 -0.56 -0.44 22.19
CA ALA A 94 0.12 0.83 22.37
C ALA A 94 -0.29 1.89 21.33
N TRP A 95 -1.01 1.48 20.26
CA TRP A 95 -1.37 2.37 19.15
C TRP A 95 -2.64 3.16 19.41
N ASP A 96 -2.86 4.17 18.56
CA ASP A 96 -4.03 5.04 18.67
C ASP A 96 -5.33 4.23 18.62
N LYS A 97 -6.18 4.45 19.63
CA LYS A 97 -7.47 3.75 19.77
C LYS A 97 -8.56 4.30 18.86
N PHE A 98 -8.36 5.50 18.34
CA PHE A 98 -9.32 6.19 17.47
C PHE A 98 -9.10 5.90 15.98
N GLU A 99 -7.93 5.37 15.63
CA GLU A 99 -7.66 4.92 14.26
C GLU A 99 -8.05 3.45 14.06
N ALA A 100 -8.38 3.13 12.80
CA ALA A 100 -8.63 1.75 12.38
C ALA A 100 -7.39 0.88 12.67
N ARG A 101 -7.61 -0.28 13.29
CA ARG A 101 -6.55 -1.25 13.55
C ARG A 101 -6.33 -2.08 12.30
N PRO A 102 -5.12 -2.08 11.75
CA PRO A 102 -4.82 -2.90 10.59
C PRO A 102 -4.83 -4.39 10.94
N GLU A 103 -5.24 -5.21 10.01
CA GLU A 103 -5.19 -6.66 10.15
C GLU A 103 -3.82 -7.19 9.74
N LEU A 104 -3.19 -7.98 10.62
CA LEU A 104 -1.85 -8.54 10.39
C LEU A 104 -1.78 -9.34 9.07
N ALA A 105 -2.79 -10.14 8.76
CA ALA A 105 -2.82 -10.94 7.53
C ALA A 105 -2.77 -10.04 6.28
N VAL A 106 -3.58 -8.99 6.25
CA VAL A 106 -3.63 -8.03 5.15
C VAL A 106 -2.29 -7.32 4.97
N LEU A 107 -1.68 -6.85 6.07
CA LEU A 107 -0.38 -6.18 6.03
C LEU A 107 0.72 -7.10 5.47
N LEU A 108 0.74 -8.35 5.90
CA LEU A 108 1.71 -9.34 5.43
C LEU A 108 1.49 -9.67 3.95
N GLU A 109 0.25 -9.89 3.56
CA GLU A 109 -0.09 -10.15 2.16
C GLU A 109 0.18 -8.95 1.25
N GLU A 110 0.05 -7.74 1.71
CA GLU A 110 0.28 -6.56 0.87
C GLU A 110 1.76 -6.19 0.72
N ASN A 111 2.56 -6.37 1.76
CA ASN A 111 3.90 -5.78 1.82
C ASN A 111 5.06 -6.78 1.82
N PHE A 112 4.81 -8.05 2.14
CA PHE A 112 5.86 -9.05 2.34
C PHE A 112 5.66 -10.29 1.46
N LEU A 113 6.67 -11.13 1.34
CA LEU A 113 6.59 -12.40 0.64
C LEU A 113 6.65 -13.58 1.61
N GLN A 114 6.15 -14.72 1.18
CA GLN A 114 6.18 -15.97 1.94
C GLN A 114 7.11 -16.97 1.25
N ASP A 115 7.91 -17.67 2.04
CA ASP A 115 8.78 -18.75 1.57
C ASP A 115 8.02 -20.11 1.52
N ASP A 116 8.70 -21.16 1.03
CA ASP A 116 8.12 -22.51 0.90
C ASP A 116 7.78 -23.16 2.25
N ARG A 117 8.26 -22.58 3.37
CA ARG A 117 7.96 -23.01 4.74
C ARG A 117 6.87 -22.17 5.40
N SER A 118 6.14 -21.40 4.61
CA SER A 118 5.10 -20.47 5.08
C SER A 118 5.61 -19.40 6.06
N ARG A 119 6.89 -19.01 5.94
CA ARG A 119 7.47 -17.91 6.72
C ARG A 119 7.47 -16.64 5.89
N TRP A 120 7.05 -15.55 6.49
CA TRP A 120 7.07 -14.22 5.90
C TRP A 120 8.48 -13.63 5.97
N TYR A 121 8.88 -12.91 4.93
CA TYR A 121 10.17 -12.26 4.85
C TYR A 121 10.09 -10.96 4.05
N ILE A 122 11.07 -10.08 4.26
CA ILE A 122 11.22 -8.82 3.52
C ILE A 122 11.73 -9.13 2.11
N PRO A 123 11.00 -8.72 1.05
CA PRO A 123 11.45 -8.95 -0.32
C PRO A 123 12.78 -8.27 -0.62
N ASP A 124 13.71 -8.99 -1.20
CA ASP A 124 14.97 -8.45 -1.68
C ASP A 124 14.83 -8.00 -3.14
N ILE A 125 14.70 -6.70 -3.35
CA ILE A 125 14.53 -6.10 -4.69
C ILE A 125 15.73 -6.31 -5.63
N THR A 126 16.87 -6.75 -5.13
CA THR A 126 18.03 -7.10 -5.95
C THR A 126 17.93 -8.52 -6.53
N LYS A 127 17.06 -9.36 -5.97
CA LYS A 127 16.82 -10.72 -6.43
C LYS A 127 15.70 -10.76 -7.45
N ALA A 128 16.00 -11.20 -8.66
CA ALA A 128 15.03 -11.33 -9.75
C ALA A 128 13.80 -12.18 -9.37
N ALA A 129 14.00 -13.23 -8.55
CA ALA A 129 12.93 -14.10 -8.08
C ALA A 129 11.91 -13.35 -7.18
N ASP A 130 12.40 -12.52 -6.25
CA ASP A 130 11.53 -11.75 -5.37
C ASP A 130 10.80 -10.65 -6.13
N VAL A 131 11.49 -10.00 -7.08
CA VAL A 131 10.87 -9.01 -7.99
C VAL A 131 9.75 -9.65 -8.82
N ALA A 132 9.98 -10.86 -9.34
CA ALA A 132 8.96 -11.61 -10.10
C ALA A 132 7.74 -11.95 -9.22
N LYS A 133 7.95 -12.45 -8.01
CA LYS A 133 6.87 -12.73 -7.04
C LYS A 133 6.09 -11.48 -6.66
N LEU A 134 6.76 -10.35 -6.43
CA LEU A 134 6.10 -9.07 -6.14
C LEU A 134 5.26 -8.59 -7.34
N ARG A 135 5.78 -8.75 -8.56
CA ARG A 135 5.05 -8.41 -9.78
C ARG A 135 3.79 -9.26 -9.93
N GLU A 136 3.94 -10.58 -9.78
CA GLU A 136 2.82 -11.51 -9.83
C GLU A 136 1.74 -11.16 -8.80
N LYS A 137 2.13 -10.89 -7.57
CA LYS A 137 1.25 -10.48 -6.48
C LYS A 137 0.45 -9.21 -6.82
N LYS A 138 1.12 -8.18 -7.38
CA LYS A 138 0.45 -6.96 -7.83
C LYS A 138 -0.54 -7.22 -8.95
N LEU A 139 -0.18 -8.08 -9.91
CA LEU A 139 -1.07 -8.46 -11.01
C LEU A 139 -2.29 -9.24 -10.52
N LEU A 140 -2.13 -10.12 -9.53
CA LEU A 140 -3.25 -10.83 -8.90
C LEU A 140 -4.20 -9.86 -8.19
N LYS A 141 -3.68 -8.92 -7.43
CA LYS A 141 -4.51 -7.89 -6.75
C LYS A 141 -5.27 -7.04 -7.77
N GLU A 142 -4.63 -6.68 -8.89
CA GLU A 142 -5.28 -5.97 -9.99
C GLU A 142 -6.40 -6.81 -10.62
N PHE A 143 -6.16 -8.10 -10.81
CA PHE A 143 -7.17 -9.05 -11.32
C PHE A 143 -8.36 -9.21 -10.37
N GLU A 144 -8.14 -9.29 -9.06
CA GLU A 144 -9.20 -9.32 -8.05
C GLU A 144 -10.09 -8.07 -8.13
N GLY A 145 -9.49 -6.90 -8.39
CA GLY A 145 -10.24 -5.68 -8.67
C GLY A 145 -11.15 -5.82 -9.91
N TYR A 146 -10.70 -6.53 -10.95
CA TYR A 146 -11.53 -6.80 -12.13
C TYR A 146 -12.69 -7.75 -11.81
N LEU A 147 -12.47 -8.75 -10.96
CA LEU A 147 -13.55 -9.64 -10.52
C LEU A 147 -14.64 -8.88 -9.75
N ALA A 148 -14.25 -7.92 -8.92
CA ALA A 148 -15.19 -7.09 -8.15
C ALA A 148 -15.99 -6.10 -9.04
N THR A 149 -15.50 -5.77 -10.23
CA THR A 149 -16.17 -4.86 -11.18
C THR A 149 -17.36 -5.56 -11.84
N LYS A 150 -18.51 -4.89 -11.95
CA LYS A 150 -19.68 -5.41 -12.65
C LYS A 150 -19.69 -5.03 -14.14
N GLY A 151 -20.13 -5.94 -14.99
CA GLY A 151 -20.32 -5.72 -16.43
C GLY A 151 -19.03 -5.89 -17.24
N LYS A 152 -18.99 -5.35 -18.47
CA LYS A 152 -17.86 -5.50 -19.40
C LYS A 152 -16.63 -4.75 -18.92
N LEU A 153 -15.48 -5.39 -18.99
CA LEU A 153 -14.18 -4.81 -18.66
C LEU A 153 -13.69 -3.96 -19.84
N LYS A 154 -13.58 -2.65 -19.62
CA LYS A 154 -13.11 -1.69 -20.65
C LYS A 154 -11.64 -1.32 -20.49
N LEU A 155 -11.15 -1.32 -19.24
CA LEU A 155 -9.77 -1.01 -18.88
C LEU A 155 -9.22 -2.18 -18.07
N PHE A 156 -8.19 -2.82 -18.57
CA PHE A 156 -7.53 -3.96 -17.94
C PHE A 156 -6.13 -4.16 -18.54
N ARG A 157 -5.30 -4.87 -17.82
CA ARG A 157 -3.99 -5.33 -18.29
C ARG A 157 -4.08 -6.82 -18.60
N THR A 158 -3.76 -7.18 -19.84
CA THR A 158 -3.77 -8.59 -20.27
C THR A 158 -2.87 -9.48 -19.40
N GLU A 159 -1.74 -8.95 -18.93
CA GLU A 159 -0.87 -9.67 -18.00
C GLU A 159 -1.59 -10.04 -16.68
N ALA A 160 -2.39 -9.14 -16.12
CA ALA A 160 -3.16 -9.42 -14.90
C ALA A 160 -4.23 -10.48 -15.15
N ILE A 161 -4.90 -10.44 -16.31
CA ILE A 161 -5.85 -11.48 -16.69
C ILE A 161 -5.16 -12.85 -16.84
N ARG A 162 -3.97 -12.90 -17.49
CA ARG A 162 -3.21 -14.17 -17.63
C ARG A 162 -2.85 -14.77 -16.28
N VAL A 163 -2.34 -13.97 -15.37
CA VAL A 163 -1.95 -14.42 -14.02
C VAL A 163 -3.20 -14.85 -13.24
N GLY A 164 -4.29 -14.08 -13.34
CA GLY A 164 -5.56 -14.41 -12.72
C GLY A 164 -6.15 -15.72 -13.23
N PHE A 165 -6.16 -15.94 -14.54
CA PHE A 165 -6.65 -17.18 -15.13
C PHE A 165 -5.79 -18.38 -14.73
N ALA A 166 -4.46 -18.23 -14.68
CA ALA A 166 -3.57 -19.28 -14.19
C ALA A 166 -3.89 -19.67 -12.74
N LYS A 167 -4.13 -18.69 -11.87
CA LYS A 167 -4.54 -18.93 -10.47
C LYS A 167 -5.90 -19.62 -10.39
N LEU A 168 -6.91 -19.09 -11.07
CA LEU A 168 -8.25 -19.69 -11.08
C LEU A 168 -8.23 -21.12 -11.61
N TRP A 169 -7.37 -21.40 -12.59
CA TRP A 169 -7.17 -22.74 -13.12
C TRP A 169 -6.57 -23.69 -12.08
N ALA A 170 -5.53 -23.26 -11.36
CA ALA A 170 -4.93 -24.02 -10.27
C ALA A 170 -5.96 -24.30 -9.16
N ASP A 171 -6.82 -23.33 -8.85
CA ASP A 171 -7.90 -23.42 -7.87
C ASP A 171 -9.12 -24.20 -8.41
N LYS A 172 -9.08 -24.69 -9.66
CA LYS A 172 -10.17 -25.40 -10.35
C LYS A 172 -11.47 -24.59 -10.47
N ASN A 173 -11.38 -23.27 -10.45
CA ASN A 173 -12.53 -22.38 -10.58
C ASN A 173 -12.80 -22.03 -12.04
N TYR A 174 -13.15 -23.04 -12.84
CA TYR A 174 -13.35 -22.92 -14.28
C TYR A 174 -14.50 -21.98 -14.63
N LYS A 175 -15.56 -22.01 -13.83
CA LYS A 175 -16.72 -21.14 -14.01
C LYS A 175 -16.33 -19.66 -14.01
N LEU A 176 -15.52 -19.25 -13.04
CA LEU A 176 -15.09 -17.85 -12.93
C LEU A 176 -14.15 -17.42 -14.07
N ILE A 177 -13.38 -18.36 -14.65
CA ILE A 177 -12.59 -18.10 -15.86
C ILE A 177 -13.52 -17.74 -17.01
N VAL A 178 -14.55 -18.57 -17.27
CA VAL A 178 -15.50 -18.34 -18.35
C VAL A 178 -16.28 -17.04 -18.16
N GLU A 179 -16.86 -16.83 -16.96
CA GLU A 179 -17.57 -15.60 -16.64
C GLU A 179 -16.73 -14.34 -16.80
N THR A 180 -15.43 -14.43 -16.47
CA THR A 180 -14.52 -13.29 -16.63
C THR A 180 -14.14 -13.09 -18.08
N ALA A 181 -13.89 -14.16 -18.84
CA ALA A 181 -13.58 -14.10 -20.27
C ALA A 181 -14.71 -13.47 -21.09
N GLU A 182 -15.97 -13.81 -20.79
CA GLU A 182 -17.15 -13.25 -21.47
C GLU A 182 -17.34 -11.74 -21.20
N ARG A 183 -16.68 -11.20 -20.20
CA ARG A 183 -16.67 -9.76 -19.88
C ARG A 183 -15.59 -9.00 -20.62
N LEU A 184 -14.60 -9.69 -21.18
CA LEU A 184 -13.54 -9.13 -22.01
C LEU A 184 -14.01 -8.94 -23.47
N PRO A 185 -13.38 -8.02 -24.24
CA PRO A 185 -13.53 -8.00 -25.67
C PRO A 185 -13.09 -9.34 -26.28
N GLU A 186 -13.87 -9.89 -27.20
CA GLU A 186 -13.58 -11.19 -27.83
C GLU A 186 -12.21 -11.24 -28.51
N SER A 187 -11.79 -10.14 -29.15
CA SER A 187 -10.47 -10.03 -29.75
C SER A 187 -9.31 -10.28 -28.77
N VAL A 188 -9.46 -9.85 -27.51
CA VAL A 188 -8.42 -10.03 -26.49
C VAL A 188 -8.23 -11.51 -26.14
N ILE A 189 -9.31 -12.29 -26.10
CA ILE A 189 -9.23 -13.73 -25.86
C ILE A 189 -8.64 -14.44 -27.09
N GLN A 190 -9.06 -14.04 -28.29
CA GLN A 190 -8.62 -14.70 -29.53
C GLN A 190 -7.17 -14.38 -29.91
N GLU A 191 -6.67 -13.19 -29.58
CA GLU A 191 -5.30 -12.77 -29.86
C GLU A 191 -4.27 -13.30 -28.86
N ASP A 192 -4.72 -13.84 -27.72
CA ASP A 192 -3.85 -14.34 -26.64
C ASP A 192 -4.01 -15.86 -26.47
N ASP A 193 -3.06 -16.62 -27.00
CA ASP A 193 -3.08 -18.09 -26.98
C ASP A 193 -3.28 -18.66 -25.56
N LYS A 194 -2.74 -18.01 -24.52
CA LYS A 194 -2.89 -18.49 -23.14
C LYS A 194 -4.30 -18.23 -22.60
N LEU A 195 -4.87 -17.07 -22.89
CA LEU A 195 -6.23 -16.75 -22.47
C LEU A 195 -7.22 -17.64 -23.20
N LEU A 196 -7.05 -17.82 -24.51
CA LEU A 196 -7.87 -18.71 -25.32
C LEU A 196 -7.81 -20.14 -24.79
N MET A 197 -6.61 -20.65 -24.52
CA MET A 197 -6.41 -21.99 -23.96
C MET A 197 -7.18 -22.15 -22.63
N TYR A 198 -7.05 -21.23 -21.68
CA TYR A 198 -7.74 -21.31 -20.41
C TYR A 198 -9.27 -21.24 -20.59
N TYR A 199 -9.75 -20.40 -21.49
CA TYR A 199 -11.17 -20.26 -21.78
C TYR A 199 -11.76 -21.55 -22.36
N ASP A 200 -11.18 -22.07 -23.46
CA ASP A 200 -11.66 -23.28 -24.13
C ASP A 200 -11.64 -24.51 -23.21
N LEU A 201 -10.52 -24.71 -22.49
CA LEU A 201 -10.40 -25.83 -21.57
C LEU A 201 -11.36 -25.70 -20.39
N SER A 202 -11.71 -24.48 -19.97
CA SER A 202 -12.68 -24.25 -18.90
C SER A 202 -14.10 -24.53 -19.35
N LEU A 203 -14.47 -24.15 -20.58
CA LEU A 203 -15.77 -24.50 -21.18
C LEU A 203 -16.01 -26.00 -21.21
N GLY A 204 -14.97 -26.78 -21.52
CA GLY A 204 -15.06 -28.25 -21.55
C GLY A 204 -15.16 -28.91 -20.15
N ARG A 205 -15.10 -28.14 -19.06
CA ARG A 205 -15.14 -28.62 -17.66
C ARG A 205 -16.34 -28.14 -16.86
N LEU A 206 -17.19 -27.31 -17.47
CA LEU A 206 -18.48 -26.88 -16.91
C LEU A 206 -19.53 -27.92 -17.19
#